data_fff39d8f954570f49785d5cfee5bd1ac
#
_entry.id   fff39d8f954570f49785d5cfee5bd1ac
#
_cell.length_a   1.000
_cell.length_b   1.000
_cell.length_c   1.000
_cell.angle_alpha   90.00
_cell.angle_beta   90.00
_cell.angle_gamma   90.00
#
_symmetry.space_group_name_H-M   'P 1'
#
loop_
_entity.id
_entity.type
_entity.pdbx_description
1 polymer ?
#
loop_
_entity_poly.entity_id
_entity_poly.type
_entity_poly.pdbx_seq_one_letter_code
_entity_poly.pdbx_strand_id
1 'polypeptide(L)' 'MTASATLRIDLELEVPEDMARLSLPEGVDRRLQALLDKQDRGEPLTDDERVEAEGLVDLADLLSLLRLRVSHGSHSASRQ' A
#
# COMPACT_ATOMS: atom_id res chain seq x y z
N MET A 1 -6.20 25.81 12.50
CA MET A 1 -6.53 25.38 11.45
C MET A 1 -5.86 24.24 11.01
N THR A 2 -6.33 23.42 10.65
CA THR A 2 -5.69 22.36 10.27
C THR A 2 -5.66 22.23 8.94
N ALA A 3 -4.67 22.36 8.47
CA ALA A 3 -4.47 22.03 7.19
C ALA A 3 -4.46 20.59 7.04
N SER A 4 -5.51 20.03 6.74
CA SER A 4 -5.44 18.71 6.30
C SER A 4 -4.92 18.77 4.90
N ALA A 5 -3.76 18.36 4.72
CA ALA A 5 -3.22 18.20 3.42
C ALA A 5 -3.92 17.03 2.76
N THR A 6 -4.69 17.34 1.77
CA THR A 6 -5.28 16.28 0.98
C THR A 6 -4.29 15.87 -0.09
N LEU A 7 -3.73 14.70 0.08
CA LEU A 7 -2.91 14.14 -0.94
C LEU A 7 -3.83 13.50 -1.94
N ARG A 8 -3.88 14.03 -3.14
CA ARG A 8 -4.56 13.37 -4.21
C ARG A 8 -3.56 12.49 -4.92
N ILE A 9 -3.68 11.22 -4.70
CA ILE A 9 -2.93 10.26 -5.46
C ILE A 9 -3.94 9.61 -6.37
N ASP A 10 -3.79 9.83 -7.68
CA ASP A 10 -4.63 9.15 -8.64
C ASP A 10 -4.09 7.75 -8.82
N LEU A 11 -4.65 6.82 -8.09
CA LEU A 11 -4.28 5.44 -8.22
C LEU A 11 -5.42 4.73 -8.93
N GLU A 12 -5.14 4.23 -10.11
CA GLU A 12 -6.06 3.32 -10.74
C GLU A 12 -5.82 1.96 -10.16
N LEU A 13 -6.69 1.54 -9.26
CA LEU A 13 -6.62 0.22 -8.72
C LEU A 13 -7.60 -0.65 -9.47
N GLU A 14 -7.07 -1.62 -10.17
CA GLU A 14 -7.94 -2.65 -10.73
C GLU A 14 -8.31 -3.56 -9.59
N VAL A 15 -9.60 -3.64 -9.31
CA VAL A 15 -10.09 -4.53 -8.29
C VAL A 15 -10.22 -5.92 -8.93
N PRO A 16 -9.37 -6.87 -8.56
CA PRO A 16 -9.45 -8.21 -9.13
C PRO A 16 -10.69 -8.93 -8.66
N GLU A 17 -11.16 -9.87 -9.42
CA GLU A 17 -12.30 -10.71 -9.04
C GLU A 17 -11.97 -11.44 -7.73
N ASP A 18 -10.74 -11.84 -7.56
CA ASP A 18 -10.27 -12.47 -6.34
C ASP A 18 -9.58 -11.42 -5.47
N MET A 19 -10.27 -10.95 -4.48
CA MET A 19 -9.75 -9.92 -3.55
C MET A 19 -8.51 -10.38 -2.80
N ALA A 20 -8.27 -11.68 -2.70
CA ALA A 20 -7.06 -12.19 -2.07
C ALA A 20 -5.80 -11.83 -2.85
N ARG A 21 -5.96 -11.40 -4.11
CA ARG A 21 -4.83 -10.99 -4.95
C ARG A 21 -4.65 -9.48 -5.00
N LEU A 22 -5.42 -8.75 -4.21
CA LEU A 22 -5.32 -7.30 -4.17
C LEU A 22 -3.93 -6.87 -3.72
N SER A 23 -3.28 -6.04 -4.49
CA SER A 23 -1.94 -5.57 -4.17
C SER A 23 -1.70 -4.21 -4.80
N LEU A 24 -0.58 -3.60 -4.47
CA LEU A 24 -0.20 -2.34 -5.11
C LEU A 24 0.00 -2.54 -6.60
N PRO A 25 -0.43 -1.57 -7.41
CA PRO A 25 -0.08 -1.58 -8.84
C PRO A 25 1.44 -1.65 -9.01
N GLU A 26 1.87 -2.31 -10.06
CA GLU A 26 3.28 -2.57 -10.28
C GLU A 26 4.16 -1.33 -10.25
N GLY A 27 3.72 -0.25 -10.90
CA GLY A 27 4.49 0.99 -10.91
C GLY A 27 4.62 1.61 -9.52
N VAL A 28 3.56 1.54 -8.73
CA VAL A 28 3.55 2.04 -7.36
C VAL A 28 4.48 1.21 -6.48
N ASP A 29 4.42 -0.10 -6.64
CA ASP A 29 5.29 -1.01 -5.90
C ASP A 29 6.75 -0.75 -6.24
N ARG A 30 7.08 -0.55 -7.51
CA ARG A 30 8.44 -0.21 -7.92
C ARG A 30 8.93 1.06 -7.27
N ARG A 31 8.07 2.07 -7.19
CA ARG A 31 8.43 3.33 -6.55
C ARG A 31 8.74 3.12 -5.07
N LEU A 32 7.92 2.34 -4.39
CA LEU A 32 8.14 2.02 -2.98
C LEU A 32 9.46 1.27 -2.82
N GLN A 33 9.71 0.27 -3.65
CA GLN A 33 10.95 -0.50 -3.57
C GLN A 33 12.17 0.40 -3.81
N ALA A 34 12.07 1.34 -4.75
CA ALA A 34 13.18 2.27 -5.01
C ALA A 34 13.48 3.14 -3.80
N LEU A 35 12.44 3.61 -3.10
CA LEU A 35 12.62 4.42 -1.89
C LEU A 35 13.23 3.61 -0.76
N LEU A 36 12.75 2.38 -0.57
CA LEU A 36 13.29 1.49 0.45
C LEU A 36 14.73 1.09 0.16
N ASP A 37 15.06 0.84 -1.10
CA ASP A 37 16.43 0.51 -1.51
C ASP A 37 17.38 1.68 -1.25
N LYS A 38 16.91 2.90 -1.51
CA LYS A 38 17.69 4.10 -1.23
C LYS A 38 18.01 4.19 0.26
N GLN A 39 17.03 3.94 1.09
CA GLN A 39 17.19 3.94 2.54
C GLN A 39 18.14 2.82 2.99
N ASP A 40 18.01 1.64 2.42
CA ASP A 40 18.85 0.50 2.75
C ASP A 40 20.32 0.73 2.39
N ARG A 41 20.58 1.54 1.36
CA ARG A 41 21.94 1.90 1.00
C ARG A 41 22.52 2.99 1.91
N GLY A 42 21.75 3.45 2.90
CA GLY A 42 22.21 4.50 3.79
C GLY A 42 22.09 5.91 3.19
N GLU A 43 21.40 6.04 2.06
CA GLU A 43 21.17 7.35 1.45
C GLU A 43 19.97 8.00 2.10
N PRO A 44 20.09 9.24 2.57
CA PRO A 44 18.96 9.87 3.25
C PRO A 44 17.82 10.18 2.28
N LEU A 45 16.61 9.93 2.70
CA LEU A 45 15.45 10.35 1.94
C LEU A 45 15.16 11.82 2.20
N THR A 46 14.71 12.53 1.18
CA THR A 46 14.20 13.88 1.40
C THR A 46 12.93 13.79 2.23
N ASP A 47 12.47 14.91 2.77
CA ASP A 47 11.23 14.92 3.55
C ASP A 47 10.04 14.44 2.71
N ASP A 48 9.98 14.88 1.46
CA ASP A 48 8.91 14.46 0.56
C ASP A 48 8.99 12.97 0.25
N GLU A 49 10.19 12.46 0.02
CA GLU A 49 10.40 11.04 -0.22
C GLU A 49 10.01 10.20 0.99
N ARG A 50 10.32 10.69 2.18
CA ARG A 50 9.96 9.98 3.40
C ARG A 50 8.45 9.91 3.58
N VAL A 51 7.76 11.02 3.37
CA VAL A 51 6.30 11.06 3.46
C VAL A 51 5.68 10.13 2.41
N GLU A 52 6.23 10.15 1.21
CA GLU A 52 5.77 9.28 0.14
C GLU A 52 5.95 7.81 0.51
N ALA A 53 7.13 7.45 1.00
CA ALA A 53 7.42 6.08 1.39
C ALA A 53 6.50 5.61 2.53
N GLU A 54 6.28 6.45 3.53
CA GLU A 54 5.39 6.13 4.64
C GLU A 54 3.96 5.90 4.16
N GLY A 55 3.48 6.75 3.28
CA GLY A 55 2.15 6.59 2.71
C GLY A 55 2.00 5.32 1.88
N LEU A 56 3.03 4.98 1.11
CA LEU A 56 3.01 3.77 0.30
C LEU A 56 3.06 2.51 1.17
N VAL A 57 3.84 2.54 2.25
CA VAL A 57 3.88 1.43 3.20
C VAL A 57 2.52 1.26 3.87
N ASP A 58 1.92 2.35 4.29
CA ASP A 58 0.60 2.30 4.92
C ASP A 58 -0.45 1.74 3.96
N LEU A 59 -0.38 2.13 2.69
CA LEU A 59 -1.29 1.60 1.68
C LEU A 59 -1.06 0.10 1.47
N ALA A 60 0.19 -0.33 1.39
CA ALA A 60 0.52 -1.75 1.24
C ALA A 60 0.00 -2.55 2.43
N ASP A 61 0.14 -2.02 3.64
CA ASP A 61 -0.34 -2.66 4.85
C ASP A 61 -1.87 -2.77 4.83
N LEU A 62 -2.54 -1.71 4.41
CA LEU A 62 -4.00 -1.72 4.30
C LEU A 62 -4.46 -2.80 3.32
N LEU A 63 -3.81 -2.89 2.16
CA LEU A 63 -4.15 -3.91 1.17
C LEU A 63 -3.92 -5.32 1.71
N SER A 64 -2.84 -5.51 2.47
CA SER A 64 -2.56 -6.79 3.10
C SER A 64 -3.64 -7.16 4.11
N LEU A 65 -4.08 -6.20 4.91
CA LEU A 65 -5.16 -6.43 5.88
C LEU A 65 -6.46 -6.78 5.18
N LEU A 66 -6.76 -6.10 4.08
CA LEU A 66 -7.97 -6.39 3.31
C LEU A 66 -7.93 -7.80 2.72
N ARG A 67 -6.77 -8.22 2.20
CA ARG A 67 -6.62 -9.58 1.69
C ARG A 67 -6.81 -10.62 2.78
N LEU A 68 -6.23 -10.37 3.95
CA LEU A 68 -6.38 -11.29 5.08
C LEU A 68 -7.83 -11.36 5.55
N ARG A 69 -8.51 -10.25 5.58
CA ARG A 69 -9.91 -10.21 5.97
C ARG A 69 -10.79 -10.99 5.03
N VAL A 70 -10.56 -10.85 3.74
CA VAL A 70 -11.31 -11.59 2.73
C VAL A 70 -11.07 -13.09 2.90
N SER A 71 -9.81 -13.48 3.06
CA SER A 71 -9.47 -14.89 3.25
C SER A 71 -10.10 -15.45 4.51
N HIS A 72 -10.05 -14.71 5.61
CA HIS A 72 -10.66 -15.13 6.87
C HIS A 72 -12.18 -15.17 6.76
N GLY A 73 -12.77 -14.19 6.10
CA GLY A 73 -14.20 -14.16 5.88
C GLY A 73 -14.68 -15.35 5.09
N SER A 74 -13.99 -15.68 3.99
CA SER A 74 -14.30 -16.84 3.20
C SER A 74 -14.14 -18.13 3.98
N HIS A 75 -13.08 -18.22 4.77
CA HIS A 75 -12.81 -19.40 5.57
C HIS A 75 -13.87 -19.57 6.67
N SER A 76 -14.21 -18.47 7.33
CA SER A 76 -15.25 -18.50 8.35
C SER A 76 -16.60 -18.89 7.77
N ALA A 77 -16.94 -18.38 6.60
CA ALA A 77 -18.18 -18.74 5.95
C ALA A 77 -18.25 -20.22 5.61
N SER A 78 -17.14 -20.80 5.20
CA SER A 78 -17.11 -22.20 4.85
C SER A 78 -17.20 -23.12 6.05
N ARG A 79 -16.96 -22.61 7.22
CA ARG A 79 -17.06 -23.39 8.45
C ARG A 79 -18.49 -23.44 9.00
N GLN A 80 -19.33 -22.61 8.46
CA GLN A 80 -20.73 -22.62 8.85
C GLN A 80 -21.45 -23.78 8.16
#